data_94f4c010f9ab56c1a45edaef07035fbe
#
_entry.id   94f4c010f9ab56c1a45edaef07035fbe
#
_cell.length_a   1.000
_cell.length_b   1.000
_cell.length_c   1.000
_cell.angle_alpha   90.00
_cell.angle_beta   90.00
_cell.angle_gamma   90.00
#
_symmetry.space_group_name_H-M   'P 1'
#
loop_
_entity.id
_entity.type
_entity.pdbx_description
1 polymer ?
#
loop_
_entity_poly.entity_id
_entity_poly.type
_entity_poly.pdbx_seq_one_letter_code
_entity_poly.pdbx_strand_id
1 'polypeptide(L)'
;MTTPDPSVVARARLLLVGLFALAGVAFASWLARIPTVRDLLDLSTADLGLLLLVGSVGSLLTVTSSGIVLQRLGTRRVLLVSTFVLATAFVLLGVGPTVGSRALLAAGIFLNGVAVALGNVAINVESARIERALGRTVIPQFHAAFSIGAVAGSGAGALASAGGVPLVVQLPLTAAVVIVWRLASLRGVVLPVSAVEAGERPVTPARSVRTAAESRTRRGARRLATALDAWREPRTLLVGVVVLSAAFSEGAANNWLSLAVVDGFARSESVGGAVLGLFVASMTVVRLLGTRLIDRLGRVAVLRASGASSIVGLLLFGFAPSFVLACTGVVLWGVGAALAVPIGIAAASDDPVRAAGRVAVVSAFASMASLVAPPVLGLAAESVGARHALVLIVAAMVASVVVAPAVAREQPDVPTRAAVRDPAVGAPAATAEVVPVVDLEELVHARHHHARSGRAGRRHGREDRPVARGGAR
;
A
#
# COMPACT_ATOMS: atom_id res chain seq x y z
N MET A 1 -12.41 -7.38 -29.12
CA MET A 1 -11.69 -7.12 -27.87
C MET A 1 -11.69 -8.41 -27.08
N THR A 2 -10.58 -9.13 -27.05
CA THR A 2 -10.48 -10.39 -26.29
C THR A 2 -10.15 -10.03 -24.85
N THR A 3 -11.13 -10.17 -23.96
CA THR A 3 -10.86 -10.17 -22.52
C THR A 3 -9.80 -11.22 -22.22
N PRO A 4 -8.82 -10.92 -21.36
CA PRO A 4 -7.82 -11.93 -20.99
C PRO A 4 -8.53 -13.19 -20.50
N ASP A 5 -8.00 -14.35 -20.88
CA ASP A 5 -8.52 -15.64 -20.41
C ASP A 5 -8.63 -15.63 -18.89
N PRO A 6 -9.79 -15.92 -18.30
CA PRO A 6 -9.99 -15.95 -16.85
C PRO A 6 -8.96 -16.82 -16.11
N SER A 7 -8.47 -17.88 -16.74
CA SER A 7 -7.45 -18.77 -16.17
C SER A 7 -6.09 -18.06 -16.04
N VAL A 8 -5.73 -17.22 -17.02
CA VAL A 8 -4.49 -16.42 -17.02
C VAL A 8 -4.53 -15.39 -15.89
N VAL A 9 -5.67 -14.70 -15.73
CA VAL A 9 -5.85 -13.69 -14.67
C VAL A 9 -5.86 -14.34 -13.29
N ALA A 10 -6.52 -15.50 -13.13
CA ALA A 10 -6.53 -16.25 -11.87
C ALA A 10 -5.10 -16.71 -11.48
N ARG A 11 -4.33 -17.22 -12.44
CA ARG A 11 -2.93 -17.61 -12.24
C ARG A 11 -2.06 -16.41 -11.87
N ALA A 12 -2.17 -15.30 -12.58
CA ALA A 12 -1.43 -14.07 -12.27
C ALA A 12 -1.72 -13.57 -10.86
N ARG A 13 -3.00 -13.58 -10.43
CA ARG A 13 -3.43 -13.23 -9.08
C ARG A 13 -2.78 -14.12 -8.01
N LEU A 14 -2.79 -15.44 -8.20
CA LEU A 14 -2.18 -16.38 -7.24
C LEU A 14 -0.66 -16.15 -7.11
N LEU A 15 0.03 -15.99 -8.25
CA LEU A 15 1.47 -15.70 -8.26
C LEU A 15 1.79 -14.37 -7.57
N LEU A 16 0.94 -13.36 -7.76
CA LEU A 16 1.12 -12.06 -7.14
C LEU A 16 0.87 -12.10 -5.62
N VAL A 17 -0.11 -12.88 -5.14
CA VAL A 17 -0.31 -13.15 -3.71
C VAL A 17 0.98 -13.71 -3.08
N GLY A 18 1.62 -14.68 -3.74
CA GLY A 18 2.90 -15.23 -3.30
C GLY A 18 4.03 -14.20 -3.28
N LEU A 19 4.09 -13.29 -4.27
CA LEU A 19 5.08 -12.21 -4.30
C LEU A 19 4.92 -11.24 -3.12
N PHE A 20 3.69 -10.86 -2.80
CA PHE A 20 3.40 -10.01 -1.64
C PHE A 20 3.72 -10.72 -0.33
N ALA A 21 3.33 -11.99 -0.17
CA ALA A 21 3.62 -12.77 1.03
C ALA A 21 5.14 -12.89 1.26
N LEU A 22 5.91 -13.25 0.23
CA LEU A 22 7.36 -13.39 0.35
C LEU A 22 8.08 -12.05 0.51
N ALA A 23 7.53 -10.95 -0.01
CA ALA A 23 8.04 -9.61 0.31
C ALA A 23 7.88 -9.30 1.81
N GLY A 24 6.76 -9.69 2.41
CA GLY A 24 6.54 -9.60 3.86
C GLY A 24 7.52 -10.49 4.65
N VAL A 25 7.72 -11.73 4.22
CA VAL A 25 8.71 -12.65 4.84
C VAL A 25 10.10 -12.03 4.83
N ALA A 26 10.58 -11.57 3.68
CA ALA A 26 11.90 -10.95 3.57
C ALA A 26 12.01 -9.74 4.49
N PHE A 27 11.02 -8.85 4.44
CA PHE A 27 10.99 -7.62 5.24
C PHE A 27 11.12 -7.90 6.75
N ALA A 28 10.22 -8.72 7.29
CA ALA A 28 10.14 -8.92 8.74
C ALA A 28 11.24 -9.87 9.27
N SER A 29 11.73 -10.82 8.47
CA SER A 29 12.83 -11.70 8.88
C SER A 29 14.15 -10.95 9.10
N TRP A 30 14.40 -9.89 8.32
CA TRP A 30 15.52 -8.97 8.52
C TRP A 30 15.35 -8.15 9.80
N LEU A 31 14.17 -7.54 9.98
CA LEU A 31 13.89 -6.66 11.12
C LEU A 31 13.96 -7.40 12.47
N ALA A 32 13.57 -8.68 12.50
CA ALA A 32 13.66 -9.51 13.69
C ALA A 32 15.12 -9.77 14.16
N ARG A 33 16.10 -9.58 13.27
CA ARG A 33 17.53 -9.85 13.53
C ARG A 33 18.38 -8.59 13.75
N ILE A 34 17.75 -7.42 13.88
CA ILE A 34 18.42 -6.14 14.17
C ILE A 34 19.27 -6.22 15.47
N PRO A 35 18.81 -6.86 16.58
CA PRO A 35 19.64 -6.99 17.77
C PRO A 35 20.97 -7.71 17.51
N THR A 36 20.95 -8.85 16.81
CA THR A 36 22.20 -9.57 16.44
C THR A 36 23.14 -8.68 15.60
N VAL A 37 22.59 -7.88 14.68
CA VAL A 37 23.41 -6.99 13.83
C VAL A 37 24.10 -5.94 14.68
N ARG A 38 23.37 -5.33 15.64
CA ARG A 38 23.92 -4.37 16.57
C ARG A 38 25.05 -4.97 17.40
N ASP A 39 24.80 -6.14 17.98
CA ASP A 39 25.74 -6.81 18.87
C ASP A 39 27.02 -7.27 18.14
N LEU A 40 26.91 -7.80 16.92
CA LEU A 40 28.08 -8.23 16.13
C LEU A 40 29.01 -7.08 15.71
N LEU A 41 28.49 -5.88 15.57
CA LEU A 41 29.24 -4.71 15.13
C LEU A 41 29.50 -3.71 16.25
N ASP A 42 29.10 -4.04 17.48
CA ASP A 42 29.19 -3.17 18.65
C ASP A 42 28.69 -1.74 18.31
N LEU A 43 27.45 -1.67 17.81
CA LEU A 43 26.84 -0.41 17.40
C LEU A 43 26.12 0.25 18.57
N SER A 44 26.33 1.55 18.72
CA SER A 44 25.44 2.36 19.54
C SER A 44 24.03 2.41 18.89
N THR A 45 23.02 2.78 19.65
CA THR A 45 21.66 2.96 19.11
C THR A 45 21.61 4.13 18.12
N ALA A 46 22.44 5.16 18.30
CA ALA A 46 22.59 6.25 17.35
C ALA A 46 23.20 5.79 16.03
N ASP A 47 24.30 5.00 16.06
CA ASP A 47 24.91 4.41 14.86
C ASP A 47 23.90 3.55 14.09
N LEU A 48 23.15 2.70 14.80
CA LEU A 48 22.11 1.88 14.20
C LEU A 48 21.03 2.74 13.53
N GLY A 49 20.56 3.79 14.20
CA GLY A 49 19.58 4.74 13.63
C GLY A 49 20.07 5.40 12.34
N LEU A 50 21.35 5.80 12.29
CA LEU A 50 21.98 6.38 11.09
C LEU A 50 22.13 5.34 9.97
N LEU A 51 22.47 4.10 10.29
CA LEU A 51 22.55 3.03 9.30
C LEU A 51 21.16 2.71 8.71
N LEU A 52 20.12 2.66 9.52
CA LEU A 52 18.75 2.45 9.04
C LEU A 52 18.25 3.61 8.15
N LEU A 53 18.69 4.85 8.43
CA LEU A 53 18.43 6.00 7.56
C LEU A 53 18.95 5.79 6.14
N VAL A 54 20.12 5.14 5.98
CA VAL A 54 20.71 4.85 4.66
C VAL A 54 19.72 4.04 3.76
N GLY A 55 19.00 3.09 4.35
CA GLY A 55 17.96 2.31 3.64
C GLY A 55 16.77 3.17 3.23
N SER A 56 16.34 4.08 4.09
CA SER A 56 15.26 5.03 3.78
C SER A 56 15.64 5.97 2.64
N VAL A 57 16.91 6.43 2.59
CA VAL A 57 17.43 7.22 1.47
C VAL A 57 17.41 6.41 0.17
N GLY A 58 17.89 5.15 0.19
CA GLY A 58 17.84 4.25 -0.97
C GLY A 58 16.41 4.05 -1.48
N SER A 59 15.46 3.85 -0.59
CA SER A 59 14.04 3.71 -0.93
C SER A 59 13.48 4.99 -1.55
N LEU A 60 13.73 6.16 -0.96
CA LEU A 60 13.22 7.46 -1.45
C LEU A 60 13.75 7.78 -2.85
N LEU A 61 15.06 7.64 -3.08
CA LEU A 61 15.69 7.85 -4.39
C LEU A 61 15.10 6.91 -5.46
N THR A 62 14.78 5.69 -5.07
CA THR A 62 14.21 4.70 -5.97
C THR A 62 12.74 4.98 -6.26
N VAL A 63 11.92 5.30 -5.27
CA VAL A 63 10.49 5.62 -5.48
C VAL A 63 10.34 6.82 -6.39
N THR A 64 11.14 7.88 -6.20
CA THR A 64 11.08 9.09 -7.04
C THR A 64 11.43 8.83 -8.50
N SER A 65 12.34 7.89 -8.78
CA SER A 65 12.77 7.52 -10.13
C SER A 65 11.99 6.35 -10.72
N SER A 66 11.26 5.59 -9.92
CA SER A 66 10.62 4.31 -10.29
C SER A 66 9.65 4.41 -11.46
N GLY A 67 8.92 5.51 -11.59
CA GLY A 67 8.00 5.75 -12.71
C GLY A 67 8.72 5.77 -14.06
N ILE A 68 9.88 6.43 -14.14
CA ILE A 68 10.71 6.49 -15.35
C ILE A 68 11.33 5.13 -15.64
N VAL A 69 11.85 4.46 -14.60
CA VAL A 69 12.45 3.13 -14.72
C VAL A 69 11.42 2.11 -15.22
N LEU A 70 10.21 2.13 -14.67
CA LEU A 70 9.13 1.23 -15.07
C LEU A 70 8.68 1.47 -16.52
N GLN A 71 8.56 2.75 -16.93
CA GLN A 71 8.21 3.10 -18.32
C GLN A 71 9.26 2.64 -19.33
N ARG A 72 10.54 2.73 -18.98
CA ARG A 72 11.64 2.35 -19.88
C ARG A 72 11.90 0.85 -19.95
N LEU A 73 11.85 0.16 -18.79
CA LEU A 73 12.24 -1.24 -18.70
C LEU A 73 11.04 -2.20 -18.75
N GLY A 74 9.84 -1.73 -18.36
CA GLY A 74 8.65 -2.55 -18.18
C GLY A 74 8.69 -3.38 -16.90
N THR A 75 7.51 -3.80 -16.40
CA THR A 75 7.34 -4.46 -15.09
C THR A 75 8.20 -5.71 -14.93
N ARG A 76 8.32 -6.55 -15.98
CA ARG A 76 9.07 -7.81 -15.91
C ARG A 76 10.56 -7.58 -15.64
N ARG A 77 11.20 -6.64 -16.36
CA ARG A 77 12.63 -6.34 -16.15
C ARG A 77 12.86 -5.65 -14.81
N VAL A 78 11.94 -4.78 -14.39
CA VAL A 78 12.00 -4.12 -13.07
C VAL A 78 11.94 -5.16 -11.95
N LEU A 79 11.04 -6.16 -12.03
CA LEU A 79 10.99 -7.27 -11.07
C LEU A 79 12.28 -8.08 -11.07
N LEU A 80 12.88 -8.37 -12.24
CA LEU A 80 14.17 -9.05 -12.33
C LEU A 80 15.28 -8.25 -11.64
N VAL A 81 15.43 -6.97 -11.98
CA VAL A 81 16.45 -6.11 -11.36
C VAL A 81 16.26 -6.04 -9.86
N SER A 82 15.02 -5.80 -9.39
CA SER A 82 14.75 -5.76 -7.94
C SER A 82 15.07 -7.08 -7.24
N THR A 83 14.94 -8.22 -7.94
CA THR A 83 15.26 -9.54 -7.39
C THR A 83 16.76 -9.71 -7.18
N PHE A 84 17.58 -9.34 -8.15
CA PHE A 84 19.04 -9.43 -8.01
C PHE A 84 19.59 -8.41 -7.01
N VAL A 85 19.03 -7.19 -6.99
CA VAL A 85 19.40 -6.19 -5.98
C VAL A 85 19.04 -6.68 -4.57
N LEU A 86 17.88 -7.33 -4.39
CA LEU A 86 17.48 -7.93 -3.12
C LEU A 86 18.44 -9.07 -2.70
N ALA A 87 18.82 -9.93 -3.65
CA ALA A 87 19.78 -10.99 -3.41
C ALA A 87 21.11 -10.45 -2.88
N THR A 88 21.67 -9.46 -3.59
CA THR A 88 22.92 -8.80 -3.17
C THR A 88 22.76 -8.11 -1.81
N ALA A 89 21.64 -7.42 -1.59
CA ALA A 89 21.35 -6.78 -0.30
C ALA A 89 21.37 -7.78 0.85
N PHE A 90 20.66 -8.91 0.72
CA PHE A 90 20.58 -9.91 1.80
C PHE A 90 21.90 -10.64 2.05
N VAL A 91 22.70 -10.86 1.02
CA VAL A 91 24.06 -11.35 1.21
C VAL A 91 24.91 -10.37 1.99
N LEU A 92 24.88 -9.07 1.64
CA LEU A 92 25.64 -8.04 2.35
C LEU A 92 25.14 -7.82 3.77
N LEU A 93 23.82 -7.90 4.01
CA LEU A 93 23.22 -7.83 5.34
C LEU A 93 23.65 -9.01 6.23
N GLY A 94 23.90 -10.18 5.66
CA GLY A 94 24.41 -11.34 6.38
C GLY A 94 25.92 -11.31 6.57
N VAL A 95 26.66 -11.02 5.51
CA VAL A 95 28.14 -11.02 5.52
C VAL A 95 28.70 -9.82 6.30
N GLY A 96 28.18 -8.61 6.08
CA GLY A 96 28.68 -7.37 6.68
C GLY A 96 28.89 -7.47 8.18
N PRO A 97 27.88 -7.81 8.98
CA PRO A 97 28.02 -8.00 10.43
C PRO A 97 28.97 -9.15 10.79
N THR A 98 28.95 -10.25 10.04
CA THR A 98 29.78 -11.42 10.32
C THR A 98 31.28 -11.13 10.16
N VAL A 99 31.67 -10.28 9.21
CA VAL A 99 33.07 -9.86 9.00
C VAL A 99 33.42 -8.55 9.70
N GLY A 100 32.56 -8.02 10.55
CA GLY A 100 32.78 -6.77 11.30
C GLY A 100 32.76 -5.50 10.44
N SER A 101 32.15 -5.52 9.24
CA SER A 101 32.19 -4.39 8.29
C SER A 101 30.90 -3.56 8.32
N ARG A 102 30.96 -2.38 8.94
CA ARG A 102 29.86 -1.38 8.92
C ARG A 102 29.57 -0.89 7.49
N ALA A 103 30.58 -0.79 6.63
CA ALA A 103 30.42 -0.34 5.24
C ALA A 103 29.64 -1.35 4.40
N LEU A 104 29.91 -2.66 4.54
CA LEU A 104 29.12 -3.70 3.85
C LEU A 104 27.69 -3.76 4.35
N LEU A 105 27.48 -3.57 5.66
CA LEU A 105 26.15 -3.48 6.23
C LEU A 105 25.38 -2.28 5.65
N ALA A 106 26.00 -1.08 5.64
CA ALA A 106 25.39 0.12 5.06
C ALA A 106 25.01 -0.06 3.59
N ALA A 107 25.90 -0.65 2.78
CA ALA A 107 25.62 -0.99 1.39
C ALA A 107 24.45 -1.98 1.28
N GLY A 108 24.40 -3.00 2.13
CA GLY A 108 23.30 -3.97 2.20
C GLY A 108 21.97 -3.29 2.54
N ILE A 109 21.94 -2.41 3.55
CA ILE A 109 20.74 -1.65 3.95
C ILE A 109 20.29 -0.72 2.82
N PHE A 110 21.21 -0.01 2.16
CA PHE A 110 20.90 0.85 1.02
C PHE A 110 20.26 0.05 -0.12
N LEU A 111 20.89 -1.03 -0.54
CA LEU A 111 20.40 -1.89 -1.62
C LEU A 111 19.07 -2.55 -1.25
N ASN A 112 18.86 -2.90 0.02
CA ASN A 112 17.58 -3.40 0.49
C ASN A 112 16.47 -2.35 0.30
N GLY A 113 16.73 -1.10 0.68
CA GLY A 113 15.81 0.01 0.42
C GLY A 113 15.48 0.18 -1.06
N VAL A 114 16.49 0.13 -1.93
CA VAL A 114 16.33 0.16 -3.40
C VAL A 114 15.48 -1.01 -3.89
N ALA A 115 15.81 -2.23 -3.48
CA ALA A 115 15.14 -3.45 -3.93
C ALA A 115 13.66 -3.49 -3.52
N VAL A 116 13.38 -3.13 -2.27
CA VAL A 116 12.02 -3.07 -1.73
C VAL A 116 11.19 -2.03 -2.48
N ALA A 117 11.71 -0.82 -2.65
CA ALA A 117 11.00 0.25 -3.36
C ALA A 117 10.72 -0.11 -4.82
N LEU A 118 11.73 -0.61 -5.55
CA LEU A 118 11.58 -0.99 -6.94
C LEU A 118 10.60 -2.16 -7.13
N GLY A 119 10.71 -3.18 -6.26
CA GLY A 119 9.81 -4.33 -6.26
C GLY A 119 8.38 -3.95 -5.94
N ASN A 120 8.16 -3.11 -4.91
CA ASN A 120 6.82 -2.64 -4.52
C ASN A 120 6.11 -1.89 -5.64
N VAL A 121 6.80 -1.00 -6.34
CA VAL A 121 6.18 -0.28 -7.47
C VAL A 121 5.74 -1.26 -8.55
N ALA A 122 6.58 -2.23 -8.90
CA ALA A 122 6.26 -3.21 -9.93
C ALA A 122 5.05 -4.10 -9.55
N ILE A 123 5.03 -4.66 -8.33
CA ILE A 123 3.92 -5.54 -7.90
C ILE A 123 2.62 -4.77 -7.70
N ASN A 124 2.66 -3.49 -7.27
CA ASN A 124 1.46 -2.65 -7.15
C ASN A 124 0.87 -2.28 -8.52
N VAL A 125 1.70 -2.07 -9.55
CA VAL A 125 1.20 -1.85 -10.92
C VAL A 125 0.49 -3.09 -11.45
N GLU A 126 1.04 -4.29 -11.23
CA GLU A 126 0.38 -5.53 -11.65
C GLU A 126 -0.88 -5.81 -10.81
N SER A 127 -0.90 -5.45 -9.51
CA SER A 127 -2.11 -5.59 -8.69
C SER A 127 -3.27 -4.76 -9.23
N ALA A 128 -3.00 -3.52 -9.66
CA ALA A 128 -4.00 -2.66 -10.29
C ALA A 128 -4.46 -3.17 -11.66
N ARG A 129 -3.58 -3.82 -12.45
CA ARG A 129 -3.94 -4.47 -13.71
C ARG A 129 -4.86 -5.66 -13.50
N ILE A 130 -4.54 -6.52 -12.53
CA ILE A 130 -5.36 -7.68 -12.17
C ILE A 130 -6.72 -7.23 -11.65
N GLU A 131 -6.78 -6.21 -10.80
CA GLU A 131 -8.04 -5.65 -10.29
C GLU A 131 -8.95 -5.16 -11.42
N ARG A 132 -8.38 -4.41 -12.37
CA ARG A 132 -9.13 -3.95 -13.57
C ARG A 132 -9.61 -5.11 -14.43
N ALA A 133 -8.77 -6.12 -14.65
CA ALA A 133 -9.14 -7.30 -15.44
C ALA A 133 -10.26 -8.13 -14.78
N LEU A 134 -10.33 -8.16 -13.45
CA LEU A 134 -11.35 -8.86 -12.68
C LEU A 134 -12.64 -8.06 -12.50
N GLY A 135 -12.62 -6.73 -12.72
CA GLY A 135 -13.76 -5.85 -12.48
C GLY A 135 -14.24 -5.79 -11.02
N ARG A 136 -13.39 -6.21 -10.06
CA ARG A 136 -13.70 -6.23 -8.63
C ARG A 136 -12.47 -5.96 -7.79
N THR A 137 -12.65 -5.34 -6.62
CA THR A 137 -11.57 -4.98 -5.70
C THR A 137 -10.84 -6.22 -5.15
N VAL A 138 -9.55 -6.34 -5.43
CA VAL A 138 -8.68 -7.42 -4.97
C VAL A 138 -7.35 -6.93 -4.35
N ILE A 139 -6.99 -5.67 -4.52
CA ILE A 139 -5.76 -5.08 -3.97
C ILE A 139 -5.61 -5.32 -2.46
N PRO A 140 -6.68 -5.19 -1.62
CA PRO A 140 -6.55 -5.47 -0.18
C PRO A 140 -6.08 -6.89 0.14
N GLN A 141 -6.39 -7.88 -0.71
CA GLN A 141 -5.96 -9.27 -0.52
C GLN A 141 -4.44 -9.42 -0.68
N PHE A 142 -3.82 -8.67 -1.58
CA PHE A 142 -2.37 -8.66 -1.76
C PHE A 142 -1.66 -8.06 -0.54
N HIS A 143 -2.18 -6.95 -0.01
CA HIS A 143 -1.64 -6.35 1.22
C HIS A 143 -1.85 -7.24 2.45
N ALA A 144 -2.96 -7.97 2.52
CA ALA A 144 -3.17 -8.99 3.55
C ALA A 144 -2.14 -10.12 3.45
N ALA A 145 -1.83 -10.58 2.23
CA ALA A 145 -0.80 -11.59 2.00
C ALA A 145 0.59 -11.08 2.46
N PHE A 146 0.94 -9.81 2.17
CA PHE A 146 2.16 -9.20 2.71
C PHE A 146 2.20 -9.24 4.24
N SER A 147 1.10 -8.86 4.91
CA SER A 147 1.03 -8.84 6.36
C SER A 147 1.16 -10.23 6.97
N ILE A 148 0.50 -11.24 6.38
CA ILE A 148 0.65 -12.65 6.79
C ILE A 148 2.10 -13.10 6.59
N GLY A 149 2.70 -12.74 5.46
CA GLY A 149 4.11 -13.00 5.20
C GLY A 149 5.05 -12.34 6.20
N ALA A 150 4.74 -11.10 6.63
CA ALA A 150 5.54 -10.39 7.63
C ALA A 150 5.46 -11.07 9.01
N VAL A 151 4.28 -11.56 9.42
CA VAL A 151 4.16 -12.39 10.64
C VAL A 151 5.01 -13.65 10.52
N ALA A 152 4.91 -14.37 9.41
CA ALA A 152 5.70 -15.58 9.15
C ALA A 152 7.21 -15.29 9.11
N GLY A 153 7.62 -14.18 8.49
CA GLY A 153 9.01 -13.74 8.41
C GLY A 153 9.60 -13.37 9.77
N SER A 154 8.83 -12.65 10.61
CA SER A 154 9.21 -12.35 11.98
C SER A 154 9.39 -13.62 12.80
N GLY A 155 8.45 -14.58 12.67
CA GLY A 155 8.56 -15.90 13.28
C GLY A 155 9.79 -16.70 12.79
N ALA A 156 10.06 -16.66 11.47
CA ALA A 156 11.25 -17.32 10.90
C ALA A 156 12.55 -16.71 11.44
N GLY A 157 12.62 -15.37 11.55
CA GLY A 157 13.75 -14.68 12.18
C GLY A 157 13.93 -15.06 13.64
N ALA A 158 12.83 -15.12 14.39
CA ALA A 158 12.81 -15.52 15.79
C ALA A 158 13.30 -16.98 15.97
N LEU A 159 12.80 -17.92 15.16
CA LEU A 159 13.21 -19.32 15.17
C LEU A 159 14.68 -19.48 14.78
N ALA A 160 15.15 -18.77 13.77
CA ALA A 160 16.55 -18.78 13.36
C ALA A 160 17.47 -18.29 14.50
N SER A 161 17.04 -17.23 15.19
CA SER A 161 17.76 -16.73 16.39
C SER A 161 17.77 -17.77 17.50
N ALA A 162 16.61 -18.36 17.82
CA ALA A 162 16.50 -19.41 18.86
C ALA A 162 17.38 -20.63 18.54
N GLY A 163 17.49 -21.01 17.27
CA GLY A 163 18.33 -22.09 16.79
C GLY A 163 19.81 -21.73 16.61
N GLY A 164 20.23 -20.52 16.96
CA GLY A 164 21.60 -20.05 16.79
C GLY A 164 22.06 -19.95 15.32
N VAL A 165 21.13 -19.83 14.36
CA VAL A 165 21.48 -19.75 12.94
C VAL A 165 22.14 -18.39 12.63
N PRO A 166 23.38 -18.38 12.10
CA PRO A 166 24.08 -17.12 11.80
C PRO A 166 23.35 -16.30 10.71
N LEU A 167 23.51 -14.98 10.77
CA LEU A 167 22.94 -14.05 9.77
C LEU A 167 23.39 -14.39 8.34
N VAL A 168 24.67 -14.78 8.18
CA VAL A 168 25.27 -15.16 6.89
C VAL A 168 24.62 -16.39 6.26
N VAL A 169 23.89 -17.19 7.02
CA VAL A 169 23.13 -18.34 6.53
C VAL A 169 21.66 -17.98 6.35
N GLN A 170 21.05 -17.39 7.38
CA GLN A 170 19.61 -17.13 7.40
C GLN A 170 19.19 -16.14 6.29
N LEU A 171 19.89 -14.99 6.16
CA LEU A 171 19.46 -13.94 5.24
C LEU A 171 19.61 -14.34 3.77
N PRO A 172 20.75 -14.93 3.31
CA PRO A 172 20.84 -15.45 1.96
C PRO A 172 19.85 -16.59 1.67
N LEU A 173 19.55 -17.46 2.65
CA LEU A 173 18.53 -18.50 2.50
C LEU A 173 17.13 -17.90 2.31
N THR A 174 16.76 -16.89 3.11
CA THR A 174 15.51 -16.15 2.93
C THR A 174 15.45 -15.53 1.54
N ALA A 175 16.53 -14.88 1.08
CA ALA A 175 16.62 -14.33 -0.26
C ALA A 175 16.47 -15.41 -1.33
N ALA A 176 17.09 -16.56 -1.18
CA ALA A 176 17.02 -17.68 -2.14
C ALA A 176 15.56 -18.14 -2.33
N VAL A 177 14.79 -18.31 -1.25
CA VAL A 177 13.36 -18.67 -1.33
C VAL A 177 12.57 -17.61 -2.10
N VAL A 178 12.81 -16.32 -1.81
CA VAL A 178 12.15 -15.21 -2.51
C VAL A 178 12.52 -15.17 -3.99
N ILE A 179 13.81 -15.38 -4.30
CA ILE A 179 14.33 -15.37 -5.68
C ILE A 179 13.71 -16.51 -6.49
N VAL A 180 13.70 -17.72 -5.96
CA VAL A 180 13.12 -18.89 -6.64
C VAL A 180 11.66 -18.61 -7.02
N TRP A 181 10.86 -18.13 -6.08
CA TRP A 181 9.46 -17.80 -6.36
C TRP A 181 9.32 -16.64 -7.36
N ARG A 182 10.10 -15.59 -7.22
CA ARG A 182 10.08 -14.45 -8.15
C ARG A 182 10.42 -14.88 -9.56
N LEU A 183 11.50 -15.64 -9.74
CA LEU A 183 11.92 -16.12 -11.07
C LEU A 183 10.90 -17.07 -11.69
N ALA A 184 10.34 -18.00 -10.91
CA ALA A 184 9.28 -18.90 -11.36
C ALA A 184 8.01 -18.15 -11.77
N SER A 185 7.70 -17.06 -11.06
CA SER A 185 6.49 -16.25 -11.27
C SER A 185 6.57 -15.28 -12.45
N LEU A 186 7.77 -14.89 -12.90
CA LEU A 186 7.99 -13.80 -13.86
C LEU A 186 7.21 -13.92 -15.17
N ARG A 187 6.99 -15.14 -15.65
CA ARG A 187 6.29 -15.37 -16.92
C ARG A 187 4.77 -15.33 -16.78
N GLY A 188 4.27 -15.57 -15.55
CA GLY A 188 2.84 -15.69 -15.32
C GLY A 188 2.22 -14.52 -14.53
N VAL A 189 3.03 -13.69 -13.85
CA VAL A 189 2.53 -12.61 -13.00
C VAL A 189 2.22 -11.34 -13.78
N VAL A 190 2.99 -11.06 -14.86
CA VAL A 190 2.80 -9.88 -15.69
C VAL A 190 1.76 -10.19 -16.76
N LEU A 191 0.60 -9.54 -16.65
CA LEU A 191 -0.45 -9.68 -17.66
C LEU A 191 0.01 -9.09 -19.00
N PRO A 192 -0.29 -9.75 -20.13
CA PRO A 192 -0.03 -9.17 -21.44
C PRO A 192 -0.77 -7.84 -21.56
N VAL A 193 -0.11 -6.85 -22.15
CA VAL A 193 -0.72 -5.54 -22.44
C VAL A 193 -1.90 -5.80 -23.35
N SER A 194 -3.12 -5.63 -22.86
CA SER A 194 -4.31 -5.77 -23.68
C SER A 194 -4.32 -4.68 -24.76
N ALA A 195 -4.88 -4.97 -25.91
CA ALA A 195 -5.01 -4.03 -27.02
C ALA A 195 -5.73 -2.73 -26.63
N VAL A 196 -6.48 -2.76 -25.52
CA VAL A 196 -7.16 -1.60 -24.90
C VAL A 196 -6.14 -0.61 -24.32
N GLU A 197 -5.07 -1.08 -23.66
CA GLU A 197 -4.00 -0.19 -23.18
C GLU A 197 -3.11 0.31 -24.33
N ALA A 198 -3.00 -0.46 -25.42
CA ALA A 198 -2.32 -0.04 -26.64
C ALA A 198 -3.14 0.95 -27.47
N GLY A 199 -4.49 0.89 -27.37
CA GLY A 199 -5.41 1.82 -28.05
C GLY A 199 -5.57 3.17 -27.32
N GLU A 200 -5.25 3.24 -26.04
CA GLU A 200 -5.16 4.50 -25.27
C GLU A 200 -3.81 5.22 -25.45
N ARG A 201 -2.93 4.78 -26.35
CA ARG A 201 -1.98 5.75 -26.91
C ARG A 201 -2.84 6.85 -27.51
N PRO A 202 -2.70 8.12 -27.03
CA PRO A 202 -3.45 9.20 -27.64
C PRO A 202 -3.19 9.08 -29.13
N VAL A 203 -4.27 8.85 -29.88
CA VAL A 203 -4.25 9.06 -31.34
C VAL A 203 -3.87 10.53 -31.46
N THR A 204 -2.58 10.74 -31.65
CA THR A 204 -2.09 12.06 -31.97
C THR A 204 -2.57 12.26 -33.41
N PRO A 205 -3.61 13.08 -33.65
CA PRO A 205 -3.84 13.49 -35.01
C PRO A 205 -2.50 14.10 -35.44
N ALA A 206 -2.06 13.80 -36.66
CA ALA A 206 -0.84 14.32 -37.27
C ALA A 206 -0.94 15.85 -37.44
N ARG A 207 -1.05 16.58 -36.37
CA ARG A 207 -1.12 18.03 -36.32
C ARG A 207 -0.02 18.52 -35.38
N SER A 208 1.08 18.94 -36.01
CA SER A 208 2.18 19.74 -35.47
C SER A 208 2.81 19.28 -34.15
N VAL A 209 4.00 18.72 -34.24
CA VAL A 209 4.95 18.38 -33.14
C VAL A 209 5.16 19.56 -32.17
N ARG A 210 5.02 20.80 -32.64
CA ARG A 210 5.14 22.04 -31.85
C ARG A 210 4.00 22.20 -30.80
N THR A 211 2.74 21.95 -31.18
CA THR A 211 1.59 22.06 -30.26
C THR A 211 1.54 20.96 -29.22
N ALA A 212 2.11 19.78 -29.50
CA ALA A 212 2.20 18.67 -28.52
C ALA A 212 3.26 18.94 -27.43
N ALA A 213 4.36 19.62 -27.74
CA ALA A 213 5.37 20.01 -26.76
C ALA A 213 4.82 21.11 -25.83
N GLU A 214 4.15 22.12 -26.37
CA GLU A 214 3.51 23.18 -25.59
C GLU A 214 2.35 22.67 -24.71
N SER A 215 1.61 21.67 -25.17
CA SER A 215 0.56 21.04 -24.36
C SER A 215 1.13 20.17 -23.23
N ARG A 216 2.29 19.52 -23.42
CA ARG A 216 3.00 18.76 -22.38
C ARG A 216 3.59 19.68 -21.31
N THR A 217 4.21 20.79 -21.71
CA THR A 217 4.74 21.79 -20.77
C THR A 217 3.63 22.46 -19.97
N ARG A 218 2.52 22.83 -20.61
CA ARG A 218 1.34 23.39 -19.92
C ARG A 218 0.68 22.37 -18.99
N ARG A 219 0.58 21.08 -19.37
CA ARG A 219 0.10 20.01 -18.49
C ARG A 219 1.07 19.76 -17.33
N GLY A 220 2.36 19.79 -17.57
CA GLY A 220 3.39 19.68 -16.54
C GLY A 220 3.34 20.85 -15.56
N ALA A 221 3.27 22.07 -16.04
CA ALA A 221 3.14 23.28 -15.23
C ALA A 221 1.83 23.29 -14.42
N ARG A 222 0.71 22.85 -15.02
CA ARG A 222 -0.58 22.74 -14.32
C ARG A 222 -0.55 21.66 -13.23
N ARG A 223 0.10 20.52 -13.46
CA ARG A 223 0.30 19.48 -12.43
C ARG A 223 1.18 19.97 -11.30
N LEU A 224 2.24 20.70 -11.62
CA LEU A 224 3.13 21.30 -10.61
C LEU A 224 2.39 22.38 -9.80
N ALA A 225 1.62 23.24 -10.46
CA ALA A 225 0.80 24.24 -9.77
C ALA A 225 -0.22 23.59 -8.84
N THR A 226 -0.94 22.56 -9.29
CA THR A 226 -1.91 21.83 -8.47
C THR A 226 -1.24 21.12 -7.27
N ALA A 227 -0.03 20.61 -7.46
CA ALA A 227 0.75 20.02 -6.36
C ALA A 227 1.20 21.10 -5.36
N LEU A 228 1.64 22.27 -5.84
CA LEU A 228 2.04 23.39 -4.97
C LEU A 228 0.84 23.96 -4.21
N ASP A 229 -0.33 24.02 -4.83
CA ASP A 229 -1.57 24.45 -4.17
C ASP A 229 -1.98 23.51 -3.04
N ALA A 230 -1.79 22.19 -3.22
CA ALA A 230 -2.07 21.21 -2.18
C ALA A 230 -1.19 21.39 -0.91
N TRP A 231 0.05 21.90 -1.05
CA TRP A 231 0.91 22.27 0.08
C TRP A 231 0.43 23.50 0.87
N ARG A 232 -0.46 24.30 0.29
CA ARG A 232 -1.05 25.49 0.95
C ARG A 232 -2.40 25.20 1.58
N GLU A 233 -2.97 24.03 1.33
CA GLU A 233 -4.28 23.64 1.82
C GLU A 233 -4.19 23.12 3.26
N PRO A 234 -4.77 23.83 4.27
CA PRO A 234 -4.61 23.45 5.68
C PRO A 234 -5.12 22.04 5.97
N ARG A 235 -6.24 21.63 5.36
CA ARG A 235 -6.78 20.27 5.53
C ARG A 235 -5.80 19.20 5.05
N THR A 236 -5.18 19.40 3.89
CA THR A 236 -4.20 18.47 3.33
C THR A 236 -2.96 18.33 4.23
N LEU A 237 -2.50 19.44 4.81
CA LEU A 237 -1.38 19.43 5.75
C LEU A 237 -1.74 18.70 7.05
N LEU A 238 -2.94 18.92 7.61
CA LEU A 238 -3.42 18.22 8.81
C LEU A 238 -3.58 16.70 8.56
N VAL A 239 -4.12 16.31 7.40
CA VAL A 239 -4.15 14.89 6.97
C VAL A 239 -2.72 14.36 6.81
N GLY A 240 -1.79 15.17 6.29
CA GLY A 240 -0.36 14.86 6.25
C GLY A 240 0.24 14.56 7.62
N VAL A 241 -0.11 15.35 8.65
CA VAL A 241 0.32 15.11 10.04
C VAL A 241 -0.22 13.76 10.55
N VAL A 242 -1.49 13.41 10.27
CA VAL A 242 -2.03 12.10 10.64
C VAL A 242 -1.20 10.96 10.03
N VAL A 243 -0.91 11.05 8.74
CA VAL A 243 -0.17 9.99 8.03
C VAL A 243 1.30 9.96 8.45
N LEU A 244 1.94 11.11 8.70
CA LEU A 244 3.27 11.19 9.28
C LEU A 244 3.33 10.47 10.62
N SER A 245 2.39 10.79 11.52
CA SER A 245 2.32 10.19 12.86
C SER A 245 2.16 8.67 12.79
N ALA A 246 1.31 8.20 11.89
CA ALA A 246 1.08 6.77 11.67
C ALA A 246 2.31 6.07 11.10
N ALA A 247 2.93 6.64 10.06
CA ALA A 247 4.14 6.10 9.43
C ALA A 247 5.34 6.13 10.39
N PHE A 248 5.45 7.17 11.22
CA PHE A 248 6.45 7.24 12.28
C PHE A 248 6.26 6.12 13.30
N SER A 249 5.02 5.90 13.75
CA SER A 249 4.66 4.85 14.72
C SER A 249 4.94 3.44 14.17
N GLU A 250 4.47 3.13 12.96
CA GLU A 250 4.69 1.83 12.32
C GLU A 250 6.18 1.59 12.01
N GLY A 251 6.87 2.59 11.49
CA GLY A 251 8.31 2.53 11.21
C GLY A 251 9.15 2.34 12.46
N ALA A 252 8.76 3.00 13.56
CA ALA A 252 9.41 2.82 14.85
C ALA A 252 9.24 1.40 15.40
N ALA A 253 8.03 0.84 15.34
CA ALA A 253 7.80 -0.55 15.74
C ALA A 253 8.64 -1.52 14.91
N ASN A 254 8.64 -1.36 13.60
CA ASN A 254 9.39 -2.23 12.70
C ASN A 254 10.89 -2.23 12.97
N ASN A 255 11.49 -1.06 13.24
CA ASN A 255 12.92 -0.94 13.38
C ASN A 255 13.43 -1.13 14.83
N TRP A 256 12.60 -0.81 15.83
CA TRP A 256 13.08 -0.68 17.21
C TRP A 256 12.42 -1.64 18.19
N LEU A 257 11.23 -2.21 17.89
CA LEU A 257 10.49 -3.01 18.86
C LEU A 257 11.24 -4.27 19.30
N SER A 258 11.87 -5.00 18.34
CA SER A 258 12.65 -6.19 18.67
C SER A 258 13.82 -5.84 19.60
N LEU A 259 14.56 -4.76 19.30
CA LEU A 259 15.64 -4.26 20.12
C LEU A 259 15.17 -3.78 21.50
N ALA A 260 14.05 -3.04 21.55
CA ALA A 260 13.48 -2.54 22.80
C ALA A 260 13.04 -3.67 23.75
N VAL A 261 12.64 -4.83 23.19
CA VAL A 261 12.32 -6.02 23.99
C VAL A 261 13.60 -6.67 24.53
N VAL A 262 14.63 -6.79 23.71
CA VAL A 262 15.92 -7.39 24.12
C VAL A 262 16.54 -6.55 25.23
N ASP A 263 16.72 -5.26 25.01
CA ASP A 263 17.39 -4.37 25.96
C ASP A 263 16.52 -4.03 27.16
N GLY A 264 15.24 -3.70 26.93
CA GLY A 264 14.36 -3.17 27.97
C GLY A 264 13.76 -4.22 28.92
N PHE A 265 13.79 -5.50 28.54
CA PHE A 265 13.27 -6.61 29.34
C PHE A 265 14.26 -7.76 29.51
N ALA A 266 15.50 -7.59 29.09
CA ALA A 266 16.55 -8.64 29.13
C ALA A 266 16.07 -9.97 28.52
N ARG A 267 15.38 -9.90 27.38
CA ARG A 267 14.86 -11.07 26.67
C ARG A 267 15.76 -11.44 25.50
N SER A 268 15.67 -12.71 25.07
CA SER A 268 16.39 -13.16 23.88
C SER A 268 15.88 -12.46 22.60
N GLU A 269 16.70 -12.37 21.57
CA GLU A 269 16.33 -11.85 20.26
C GLU A 269 15.13 -12.61 19.66
N SER A 270 15.04 -13.91 19.89
CA SER A 270 13.90 -14.73 19.46
C SER A 270 12.58 -14.24 20.04
N VAL A 271 12.57 -13.82 21.32
CA VAL A 271 11.40 -13.20 21.95
C VAL A 271 11.12 -11.83 21.35
N GLY A 272 12.16 -11.02 21.10
CA GLY A 272 12.03 -9.72 20.42
C GLY A 272 11.37 -9.86 19.03
N GLY A 273 11.83 -10.82 18.24
CA GLY A 273 11.24 -11.15 16.94
C GLY A 273 9.79 -11.63 17.03
N ALA A 274 9.46 -12.46 18.03
CA ALA A 274 8.08 -12.92 18.27
C ALA A 274 7.15 -11.75 18.65
N VAL A 275 7.62 -10.79 19.46
CA VAL A 275 6.86 -9.60 19.84
C VAL A 275 6.64 -8.66 18.64
N LEU A 276 7.63 -8.53 17.75
CA LEU A 276 7.44 -7.84 16.48
C LEU A 276 6.34 -8.53 15.64
N GLY A 277 6.35 -9.85 15.58
CA GLY A 277 5.30 -10.64 14.93
C GLY A 277 3.92 -10.38 15.55
N LEU A 278 3.84 -10.29 16.89
CA LEU A 278 2.61 -9.96 17.61
C LEU A 278 2.06 -8.57 17.25
N PHE A 279 2.93 -7.56 17.15
CA PHE A 279 2.56 -6.22 16.67
C PHE A 279 1.95 -6.27 15.26
N VAL A 280 2.65 -6.91 14.33
CA VAL A 280 2.21 -7.02 12.93
C VAL A 280 0.92 -7.82 12.82
N ALA A 281 0.76 -8.89 13.60
CA ALA A 281 -0.46 -9.70 13.63
C ALA A 281 -1.65 -8.89 14.13
N SER A 282 -1.49 -8.15 15.24
CA SER A 282 -2.53 -7.29 15.82
C SER A 282 -2.99 -6.21 14.82
N MET A 283 -2.04 -5.57 14.16
CA MET A 283 -2.28 -4.58 13.10
C MET A 283 -3.03 -5.21 11.92
N THR A 284 -2.65 -6.42 11.50
CA THR A 284 -3.25 -7.12 10.37
C THR A 284 -4.70 -7.47 10.63
N VAL A 285 -5.03 -7.98 11.81
CA VAL A 285 -6.42 -8.29 12.20
C VAL A 285 -7.32 -7.07 12.06
N VAL A 286 -6.86 -5.92 12.57
CA VAL A 286 -7.65 -4.67 12.48
C VAL A 286 -7.72 -4.15 11.05
N ARG A 287 -6.67 -4.26 10.24
CA ARG A 287 -6.70 -3.90 8.81
C ARG A 287 -7.75 -4.72 8.03
N LEU A 288 -7.91 -6.00 8.35
CA LEU A 288 -8.94 -6.85 7.72
C LEU A 288 -10.37 -6.45 8.10
N LEU A 289 -10.55 -5.93 9.31
CA LEU A 289 -11.85 -5.47 9.82
C LEU A 289 -12.12 -3.99 9.51
N GLY A 290 -11.12 -3.27 9.02
CA GLY A 290 -11.08 -1.81 8.94
C GLY A 290 -12.24 -1.19 8.17
N THR A 291 -12.63 -1.76 7.04
CA THR A 291 -13.75 -1.24 6.22
C THR A 291 -15.04 -1.25 7.03
N ARG A 292 -15.37 -2.38 7.68
CA ARG A 292 -16.57 -2.50 8.52
C ARG A 292 -16.57 -1.53 9.69
N LEU A 293 -15.40 -1.31 10.28
CA LEU A 293 -15.24 -0.42 11.42
C LEU A 293 -15.45 1.05 11.00
N ILE A 294 -14.85 1.45 9.88
CA ILE A 294 -14.98 2.80 9.32
C ILE A 294 -16.42 3.07 8.86
N ASP A 295 -17.10 2.08 8.26
CA ASP A 295 -18.47 2.23 7.77
C ASP A 295 -19.48 2.40 8.94
N ARG A 296 -19.22 1.74 10.08
CA ARG A 296 -20.10 1.81 11.26
C ARG A 296 -19.86 3.04 12.13
N LEU A 297 -18.62 3.40 12.37
CA LEU A 297 -18.23 4.43 13.34
C LEU A 297 -17.80 5.76 12.71
N GLY A 298 -17.51 5.75 11.40
CA GLY A 298 -16.96 6.89 10.69
C GLY A 298 -15.45 7.06 10.88
N ARG A 299 -14.80 7.78 9.93
CA ARG A 299 -13.33 7.95 9.87
C ARG A 299 -12.74 8.62 11.13
N VAL A 300 -13.40 9.68 11.63
CA VAL A 300 -12.89 10.49 12.76
C VAL A 300 -12.92 9.68 14.07
N ALA A 301 -14.01 8.99 14.36
CA ALA A 301 -14.14 8.19 15.57
C ALA A 301 -13.14 7.02 15.57
N VAL A 302 -13.02 6.32 14.44
CA VAL A 302 -12.04 5.23 14.26
C VAL A 302 -10.62 5.75 14.44
N LEU A 303 -10.26 6.88 13.84
CA LEU A 303 -8.92 7.45 13.97
C LEU A 303 -8.60 7.86 15.41
N ARG A 304 -9.55 8.48 16.11
CA ARG A 304 -9.38 8.82 17.54
C ARG A 304 -9.22 7.59 18.42
N ALA A 305 -10.05 6.58 18.22
CA ALA A 305 -9.94 5.32 18.95
C ALA A 305 -8.60 4.61 18.66
N SER A 306 -8.17 4.58 17.40
CA SER A 306 -6.88 4.05 16.99
C SER A 306 -5.72 4.79 17.65
N GLY A 307 -5.72 6.13 17.62
CA GLY A 307 -4.70 6.94 18.27
C GLY A 307 -4.67 6.74 19.79
N ALA A 308 -5.84 6.71 20.45
CA ALA A 308 -5.94 6.44 21.87
C ALA A 308 -5.41 5.03 22.24
N SER A 309 -5.74 4.00 21.44
CA SER A 309 -5.21 2.65 21.61
C SER A 309 -3.69 2.62 21.49
N SER A 310 -3.12 3.32 20.48
CA SER A 310 -1.67 3.43 20.32
C SER A 310 -1.01 4.14 21.51
N ILE A 311 -1.60 5.23 22.01
CA ILE A 311 -1.07 5.98 23.17
C ILE A 311 -1.04 5.06 24.39
N VAL A 312 -2.17 4.42 24.72
CA VAL A 312 -2.24 3.49 25.86
C VAL A 312 -1.25 2.34 25.68
N GLY A 313 -1.19 1.76 24.49
CA GLY A 313 -0.26 0.68 24.16
C GLY A 313 1.20 1.05 24.34
N LEU A 314 1.62 2.23 23.84
CA LEU A 314 2.98 2.74 23.97
C LEU A 314 3.36 3.07 25.42
N LEU A 315 2.44 3.67 26.19
CA LEU A 315 2.65 3.93 27.61
C LEU A 315 2.76 2.63 28.41
N LEU A 316 1.88 1.66 28.15
CA LEU A 316 1.98 0.33 28.76
C LEU A 316 3.31 -0.33 28.40
N PHE A 317 3.71 -0.36 27.12
CA PHE A 317 4.99 -0.93 26.72
C PHE A 317 6.16 -0.23 27.40
N GLY A 318 6.16 1.10 27.39
CA GLY A 318 7.24 1.91 27.95
C GLY A 318 7.44 1.79 29.47
N PHE A 319 6.34 1.66 30.23
CA PHE A 319 6.35 1.73 31.69
C PHE A 319 5.86 0.48 32.41
N ALA A 320 5.50 -0.60 31.68
CA ALA A 320 5.02 -1.84 32.29
C ALA A 320 6.03 -2.44 33.29
N PRO A 321 5.59 -2.82 34.50
CA PRO A 321 6.45 -3.51 35.46
C PRO A 321 6.71 -4.98 35.09
N SER A 322 5.91 -5.56 34.17
CA SER A 322 6.05 -6.94 33.73
C SER A 322 6.06 -7.05 32.22
N PHE A 323 6.77 -8.07 31.72
CA PHE A 323 6.83 -8.35 30.27
C PHE A 323 5.47 -8.69 29.67
N VAL A 324 4.61 -9.40 30.40
CA VAL A 324 3.26 -9.76 29.92
C VAL A 324 2.43 -8.50 29.69
N LEU A 325 2.48 -7.54 30.62
CA LEU A 325 1.77 -6.27 30.47
C LEU A 325 2.34 -5.44 29.32
N ALA A 326 3.64 -5.49 29.09
CA ALA A 326 4.27 -4.86 27.93
C ALA A 326 3.77 -5.48 26.60
N CYS A 327 3.63 -6.81 26.53
CA CYS A 327 3.06 -7.49 25.35
C CYS A 327 1.61 -7.06 25.10
N THR A 328 0.79 -6.89 26.16
CA THR A 328 -0.56 -6.30 26.03
C THR A 328 -0.47 -4.89 25.45
N GLY A 329 0.49 -4.08 25.88
CA GLY A 329 0.78 -2.77 25.32
C GLY A 329 1.10 -2.85 23.82
N VAL A 330 1.92 -3.81 23.39
CA VAL A 330 2.24 -4.03 21.97
C VAL A 330 1.01 -4.39 21.14
N VAL A 331 0.11 -5.22 21.66
CA VAL A 331 -1.16 -5.55 20.98
C VAL A 331 -2.00 -4.30 20.79
N LEU A 332 -2.20 -3.50 21.84
CA LEU A 332 -2.96 -2.25 21.78
C LEU A 332 -2.31 -1.24 20.80
N TRP A 333 -0.99 -1.16 20.80
CA TRP A 333 -0.25 -0.32 19.86
C TRP A 333 -0.45 -0.79 18.41
N GLY A 334 -0.34 -2.10 18.13
CA GLY A 334 -0.58 -2.67 16.81
C GLY A 334 -2.01 -2.45 16.32
N VAL A 335 -3.01 -2.65 17.21
CA VAL A 335 -4.43 -2.32 16.94
C VAL A 335 -4.58 -0.85 16.53
N GLY A 336 -3.95 0.05 17.28
CA GLY A 336 -4.04 1.49 17.03
C GLY A 336 -3.29 1.95 15.76
N ALA A 337 -2.19 1.29 15.37
CA ALA A 337 -1.41 1.66 14.19
C ALA A 337 -2.07 1.28 12.86
N ALA A 338 -3.14 0.46 12.87
CA ALA A 338 -3.64 -0.23 11.69
C ALA A 338 -4.27 0.67 10.62
N LEU A 339 -5.08 1.66 11.00
CA LEU A 339 -6.03 2.30 10.08
C LEU A 339 -5.70 3.77 9.74
N ALA A 340 -4.76 4.41 10.43
CA ALA A 340 -4.52 5.84 10.25
C ALA A 340 -3.99 6.18 8.84
N VAL A 341 -3.08 5.37 8.27
CA VAL A 341 -2.60 5.56 6.89
C VAL A 341 -3.71 5.38 5.86
N PRO A 342 -4.48 4.27 5.86
CA PRO A 342 -5.61 4.09 4.95
C PRO A 342 -6.65 5.22 5.04
N ILE A 343 -6.99 5.65 6.25
CA ILE A 343 -7.95 6.75 6.47
C ILE A 343 -7.41 8.06 5.91
N GLY A 344 -6.13 8.37 6.14
CA GLY A 344 -5.50 9.59 5.64
C GLY A 344 -5.44 9.64 4.11
N ILE A 345 -5.06 8.54 3.46
CA ILE A 345 -5.06 8.45 1.99
C ILE A 345 -6.48 8.57 1.44
N ALA A 346 -7.47 7.92 2.07
CA ALA A 346 -8.87 8.06 1.67
C ALA A 346 -9.38 9.49 1.81
N ALA A 347 -9.01 10.20 2.89
CA ALA A 347 -9.39 11.60 3.10
C ALA A 347 -8.73 12.55 2.09
N ALA A 348 -7.47 12.29 1.71
CA ALA A 348 -6.79 13.04 0.66
C ALA A 348 -7.42 12.83 -0.74
N SER A 349 -8.15 11.73 -0.92
CA SER A 349 -8.75 11.33 -2.19
C SER A 349 -10.24 11.69 -2.31
N ASP A 350 -10.83 12.39 -1.33
CA ASP A 350 -12.27 12.71 -1.32
C ASP A 350 -12.70 13.57 -2.52
N ASP A 351 -11.86 14.52 -2.96
CA ASP A 351 -12.08 15.32 -4.15
C ASP A 351 -11.31 14.74 -5.35
N PRO A 352 -11.97 14.13 -6.34
CA PRO A 352 -11.30 13.53 -7.49
C PRO A 352 -10.43 14.49 -8.30
N VAL A 353 -10.75 15.79 -8.32
CA VAL A 353 -10.00 16.80 -9.08
C VAL A 353 -8.67 17.12 -8.40
N ARG A 354 -8.65 17.18 -7.06
CA ARG A 354 -7.48 17.54 -6.26
C ARG A 354 -6.74 16.31 -5.69
N ALA A 355 -7.32 15.12 -5.77
CA ALA A 355 -6.81 13.88 -5.17
C ALA A 355 -5.31 13.64 -5.46
N ALA A 356 -4.89 13.78 -6.71
CA ALA A 356 -3.49 13.49 -7.09
C ALA A 356 -2.49 14.41 -6.36
N GLY A 357 -2.77 15.70 -6.25
CA GLY A 357 -1.92 16.66 -5.53
C GLY A 357 -1.93 16.41 -4.02
N ARG A 358 -3.11 16.20 -3.43
CA ARG A 358 -3.28 15.95 -2.00
C ARG A 358 -2.61 14.65 -1.56
N VAL A 359 -2.81 13.56 -2.30
CA VAL A 359 -2.16 12.26 -2.02
C VAL A 359 -0.64 12.37 -2.14
N ALA A 360 -0.12 13.14 -3.10
CA ALA A 360 1.32 13.36 -3.22
C ALA A 360 1.89 14.06 -1.98
N VAL A 361 1.23 15.12 -1.46
CA VAL A 361 1.63 15.82 -0.23
C VAL A 361 1.58 14.88 0.96
N VAL A 362 0.47 14.16 1.16
CA VAL A 362 0.30 13.22 2.27
C VAL A 362 1.35 12.09 2.22
N SER A 363 1.68 11.59 1.03
CA SER A 363 2.74 10.58 0.85
C SER A 363 4.14 11.16 1.14
N ALA A 364 4.37 12.44 0.87
CA ALA A 364 5.62 13.09 1.25
C ALA A 364 5.79 13.13 2.78
N PHE A 365 4.71 13.39 3.54
CA PHE A 365 4.73 13.30 5.01
C PHE A 365 5.07 11.89 5.51
N ALA A 366 4.53 10.83 4.88
CA ALA A 366 4.91 9.45 5.20
C ALA A 366 6.40 9.19 4.94
N SER A 367 6.94 9.69 3.83
CA SER A 367 8.36 9.56 3.50
C SER A 367 9.25 10.32 4.48
N MET A 368 8.83 11.51 4.93
CA MET A 368 9.55 12.27 5.97
C MET A 368 9.60 11.48 7.28
N ALA A 369 8.51 10.83 7.68
CA ALA A 369 8.49 9.98 8.87
C ALA A 369 9.53 8.85 8.76
N SER A 370 9.60 8.17 7.60
CA SER A 370 10.55 7.08 7.36
C SER A 370 12.02 7.52 7.40
N LEU A 371 12.30 8.78 7.02
CA LEU A 371 13.64 9.36 7.08
C LEU A 371 14.01 9.80 8.50
N VAL A 372 13.07 10.41 9.22
CA VAL A 372 13.34 11.05 10.52
C VAL A 372 13.27 10.04 11.67
N ALA A 373 12.39 9.02 11.58
CA ALA A 373 12.16 8.10 12.68
C ALA A 373 13.42 7.34 13.14
N PRO A 374 14.23 6.70 12.27
CA PRO A 374 15.35 5.91 12.74
C PRO A 374 16.42 6.73 13.48
N PRO A 375 16.92 7.88 12.97
CA PRO A 375 17.93 8.64 13.68
C PRO A 375 17.41 9.31 14.95
N VAL A 376 16.17 9.84 14.95
CA VAL A 376 15.60 10.48 16.14
C VAL A 376 15.44 9.48 17.28
N LEU A 377 14.90 8.30 16.99
CA LEU A 377 14.73 7.24 17.99
C LEU A 377 16.06 6.63 18.41
N GLY A 378 17.05 6.53 17.49
CA GLY A 378 18.38 6.06 17.80
C GLY A 378 19.10 6.96 18.81
N LEU A 379 19.09 8.28 18.57
CA LEU A 379 19.64 9.28 19.47
C LEU A 379 18.92 9.31 20.83
N ALA A 380 17.59 9.24 20.81
CA ALA A 380 16.81 9.18 22.05
C ALA A 380 17.11 7.89 22.84
N ALA A 381 17.24 6.76 22.14
CA ALA A 381 17.52 5.47 22.76
C ALA A 381 18.90 5.43 23.44
N GLU A 382 19.84 6.22 22.98
CA GLU A 382 21.18 6.34 23.59
C GLU A 382 21.12 6.95 25.01
N SER A 383 20.18 7.90 25.22
CA SER A 383 20.02 8.57 26.49
C SER A 383 19.08 7.89 27.47
N VAL A 384 17.94 7.33 26.96
CA VAL A 384 16.87 6.77 27.81
C VAL A 384 16.62 5.27 27.56
N GLY A 385 17.38 4.64 26.68
CA GLY A 385 17.18 3.24 26.27
C GLY A 385 16.08 3.08 25.21
N ALA A 386 16.19 2.04 24.38
CA ALA A 386 15.29 1.81 23.25
C ALA A 386 13.81 1.70 23.67
N ARG A 387 13.52 1.09 24.81
CA ARG A 387 12.18 0.94 25.36
C ARG A 387 11.48 2.28 25.63
N HIS A 388 12.16 3.19 26.33
CA HIS A 388 11.59 4.51 26.70
C HIS A 388 11.61 5.47 25.50
N ALA A 389 12.57 5.35 24.58
CA ALA A 389 12.60 6.15 23.36
C ALA A 389 11.33 5.97 22.51
N LEU A 390 10.75 4.77 22.50
CA LEU A 390 9.47 4.51 21.80
C LEU A 390 8.29 5.30 22.39
N VAL A 391 8.36 5.74 23.64
CA VAL A 391 7.31 6.59 24.25
C VAL A 391 7.22 7.96 23.57
N LEU A 392 8.29 8.45 22.93
CA LEU A 392 8.25 9.71 22.17
C LEU A 392 7.19 9.68 21.05
N ILE A 393 6.84 8.50 20.56
CA ILE A 393 5.79 8.32 19.54
C ILE A 393 4.43 8.82 20.07
N VAL A 394 4.21 8.80 21.39
CA VAL A 394 2.97 9.29 22.02
C VAL A 394 2.69 10.73 21.61
N ALA A 395 3.70 11.59 21.51
CA ALA A 395 3.51 12.97 21.07
C ALA A 395 2.94 13.05 19.64
N ALA A 396 3.44 12.21 18.73
CA ALA A 396 2.91 12.12 17.37
C ALA A 396 1.47 11.55 17.35
N MET A 397 1.18 10.56 18.20
CA MET A 397 -0.17 10.01 18.30
C MET A 397 -1.17 11.01 18.88
N VAL A 398 -0.77 11.81 19.88
CA VAL A 398 -1.59 12.91 20.41
C VAL A 398 -1.87 13.93 19.32
N ALA A 399 -0.85 14.35 18.55
CA ALA A 399 -1.06 15.23 17.41
C ALA A 399 -2.07 14.66 16.41
N SER A 400 -1.96 13.37 16.06
CA SER A 400 -2.90 12.68 15.18
C SER A 400 -4.35 12.69 15.71
N VAL A 401 -4.54 12.45 17.02
CA VAL A 401 -5.88 12.46 17.67
C VAL A 401 -6.49 13.85 17.66
N VAL A 402 -5.67 14.89 17.92
CA VAL A 402 -6.12 16.30 17.92
C VAL A 402 -6.57 16.73 16.54
N VAL A 403 -5.78 16.40 15.49
CA VAL A 403 -6.10 16.80 14.12
C VAL A 403 -7.04 15.81 13.41
N ALA A 404 -7.54 14.76 14.09
CA ALA A 404 -8.44 13.76 13.52
C ALA A 404 -9.69 14.35 12.80
N PRO A 405 -10.29 15.48 13.20
CA PRO A 405 -11.40 16.07 12.46
C PRO A 405 -11.08 16.37 10.99
N ALA A 406 -9.82 16.59 10.63
CA ALA A 406 -9.42 16.86 9.25
C ALA A 406 -9.68 15.69 8.28
N VAL A 407 -9.81 14.45 8.77
CA VAL A 407 -10.13 13.29 7.93
C VAL A 407 -11.63 13.08 7.71
N ALA A 408 -12.49 13.93 8.26
CA ALA A 408 -13.92 13.89 7.97
C ALA A 408 -14.17 13.95 6.46
N ARG A 409 -15.23 13.27 6.00
CA ARG A 409 -15.61 13.33 4.57
C ARG A 409 -15.91 14.78 4.20
N GLU A 410 -15.34 15.24 3.08
CA GLU A 410 -15.79 16.50 2.48
C GLU A 410 -17.25 16.31 2.05
N GLN A 411 -18.14 17.16 2.60
CA GLN A 411 -19.46 17.31 1.99
C GLN A 411 -19.24 18.00 0.64
N PRO A 412 -19.77 17.48 -0.48
CA PRO A 412 -19.79 18.25 -1.70
C PRO A 412 -20.43 19.59 -1.37
N ASP A 413 -19.79 20.69 -1.73
CA ASP A 413 -20.43 21.98 -1.73
C ASP A 413 -21.71 21.81 -2.56
N VAL A 414 -22.83 21.57 -1.92
CA VAL A 414 -24.14 21.75 -2.53
C VAL A 414 -24.16 23.23 -2.80
N PRO A 415 -24.11 23.67 -4.07
CA PRO A 415 -24.22 25.09 -4.34
C PRO A 415 -25.51 25.50 -3.67
N THR A 416 -25.37 26.26 -2.57
CA THR A 416 -26.51 26.90 -1.92
C THR A 416 -27.25 27.55 -3.08
N ARG A 417 -28.48 27.14 -3.31
CA ARG A 417 -29.41 27.83 -4.22
C ARG A 417 -29.51 29.25 -3.71
N ALA A 418 -28.40 29.98 -3.86
CA ALA A 418 -28.37 31.43 -3.69
C ALA A 418 -29.25 31.98 -4.81
N ALA A 419 -30.46 32.28 -4.40
CA ALA A 419 -31.31 33.26 -5.05
C ALA A 419 -31.23 33.18 -6.60
N VAL A 420 -31.97 32.24 -7.19
CA VAL A 420 -32.64 32.60 -8.41
C VAL A 420 -33.50 33.80 -7.97
N ARG A 421 -32.92 34.99 -8.03
CA ARG A 421 -33.67 36.23 -8.08
C ARG A 421 -34.63 36.03 -9.24
N ASP A 422 -35.90 35.88 -8.91
CA ASP A 422 -36.98 36.04 -9.88
C ASP A 422 -36.73 37.33 -10.65
N PRO A 423 -36.44 37.28 -11.96
CA PRO A 423 -36.42 38.49 -12.73
C PRO A 423 -37.88 38.85 -13.01
N ALA A 424 -38.34 39.85 -12.25
CA ALA A 424 -39.39 40.79 -12.66
C ALA A 424 -40.70 40.15 -13.15
N VAL A 425 -41.66 40.16 -12.28
CA VAL A 425 -43.07 40.43 -12.64
C VAL A 425 -43.12 41.61 -13.57
N GLY A 426 -43.44 41.41 -14.85
CA GLY A 426 -43.69 42.49 -15.79
C GLY A 426 -43.30 42.18 -17.24
N ALA A 427 -43.98 41.21 -17.89
CA ALA A 427 -44.13 41.19 -19.35
C ALA A 427 -45.36 40.35 -19.74
N PRO A 428 -46.15 40.78 -20.76
CA PRO A 428 -47.45 40.22 -21.04
C PRO A 428 -47.35 38.81 -21.70
N ALA A 429 -48.37 38.01 -21.42
CA ALA A 429 -48.57 36.64 -21.87
C ALA A 429 -48.46 36.50 -23.40
N ALA A 430 -47.42 35.77 -23.83
CA ALA A 430 -47.45 35.11 -25.13
C ALA A 430 -47.92 33.68 -24.90
N THR A 431 -48.96 33.28 -25.62
CA THR A 431 -49.60 31.96 -25.62
C THR A 431 -48.55 30.87 -25.87
N ALA A 432 -48.22 30.07 -24.86
CA ALA A 432 -47.41 28.88 -24.99
C ALA A 432 -48.33 27.69 -25.37
N GLU A 433 -48.06 27.11 -26.50
CA GLU A 433 -48.60 25.87 -26.99
C GLU A 433 -48.22 24.73 -26.03
N VAL A 434 -49.24 24.07 -25.47
CA VAL A 434 -49.07 22.96 -24.52
C VAL A 434 -48.65 21.71 -25.31
N VAL A 435 -47.41 21.31 -25.19
CA VAL A 435 -46.95 20.00 -25.64
C VAL A 435 -47.42 18.96 -24.61
N PRO A 436 -48.16 17.90 -25.00
CA PRO A 436 -48.65 16.92 -24.04
C PRO A 436 -47.51 16.09 -23.46
N VAL A 437 -47.50 15.97 -22.15
CA VAL A 437 -46.62 15.09 -21.40
C VAL A 437 -46.98 13.64 -21.77
N VAL A 438 -46.07 12.95 -22.42
CA VAL A 438 -46.19 11.51 -22.71
C VAL A 438 -46.06 10.74 -21.40
N ASP A 439 -47.13 10.03 -21.04
CA ASP A 439 -47.22 9.23 -19.84
C ASP A 439 -46.25 8.04 -19.90
N LEU A 440 -45.33 7.96 -18.96
CA LEU A 440 -44.29 6.89 -18.88
C LEU A 440 -44.88 5.51 -18.62
N GLU A 441 -46.15 5.39 -18.23
CA GLU A 441 -46.84 4.12 -18.05
C GLU A 441 -47.18 3.40 -19.34
N GLU A 442 -47.43 4.14 -20.45
CA GLU A 442 -47.71 3.49 -21.76
C GLU A 442 -46.47 2.79 -22.37
N LEU A 443 -45.25 3.27 -22.06
CA LEU A 443 -44.02 2.66 -22.56
C LEU A 443 -43.66 1.32 -21.86
N VAL A 444 -44.17 1.09 -20.67
CA VAL A 444 -43.98 -0.17 -19.94
C VAL A 444 -44.92 -1.26 -20.46
N HIS A 445 -46.16 -0.90 -20.87
CA HIS A 445 -47.13 -1.88 -21.40
C HIS A 445 -46.80 -2.32 -22.82
N ALA A 446 -46.19 -1.49 -23.65
CA ALA A 446 -45.81 -1.87 -25.03
C ALA A 446 -44.67 -2.91 -25.08
N ARG A 447 -43.81 -2.96 -24.04
CA ARG A 447 -42.76 -3.99 -23.96
C ARG A 447 -43.23 -5.37 -23.56
N HIS A 448 -44.40 -5.51 -22.92
CA HIS A 448 -44.94 -6.82 -22.54
C HIS A 448 -45.76 -7.50 -23.64
N HIS A 449 -46.21 -6.77 -24.65
CA HIS A 449 -46.96 -7.37 -25.75
C HIS A 449 -46.08 -7.96 -26.87
N HIS A 450 -44.85 -7.46 -27.06
CA HIS A 450 -43.93 -8.04 -28.05
C HIS A 450 -43.18 -9.31 -27.57
N ALA A 451 -43.24 -9.64 -26.29
CA ALA A 451 -42.61 -10.87 -25.76
C ALA A 451 -43.53 -12.11 -25.82
N ARG A 452 -44.83 -11.97 -26.16
CA ARG A 452 -45.78 -13.07 -26.23
C ARG A 452 -46.13 -13.57 -27.64
N SER A 453 -45.79 -12.83 -28.71
CA SER A 453 -46.12 -13.24 -30.10
C SER A 453 -45.01 -14.04 -30.79
N GLY A 454 -43.88 -14.33 -30.15
CA GLY A 454 -42.74 -15.05 -30.74
C GLY A 454 -42.72 -16.56 -30.47
N ARG A 455 -43.75 -17.16 -29.84
CA ARG A 455 -43.70 -18.57 -29.38
C ARG A 455 -44.80 -19.49 -29.96
N ALA A 456 -45.42 -19.13 -31.09
CA ALA A 456 -46.37 -19.99 -31.77
C ALA A 456 -46.00 -20.08 -33.25
N GLY A 457 -45.25 -21.08 -33.66
CA GLY A 457 -45.00 -21.37 -35.05
C GLY A 457 -43.66 -21.99 -35.36
N ARG A 458 -43.47 -23.26 -35.04
CA ARG A 458 -42.66 -24.23 -35.79
C ARG A 458 -42.77 -25.64 -35.16
N ARG A 459 -43.85 -26.31 -35.42
CA ARG A 459 -43.92 -27.76 -35.53
C ARG A 459 -44.37 -28.04 -36.94
N HIS A 460 -43.56 -28.75 -37.69
CA HIS A 460 -43.78 -29.77 -38.70
C HIS A 460 -42.72 -29.69 -39.78
N GLY A 461 -42.10 -30.81 -40.04
CA GLY A 461 -41.19 -31.01 -41.15
C GLY A 461 -40.21 -32.15 -40.83
N ARG A 462 -40.80 -33.36 -40.70
CA ARG A 462 -40.04 -34.63 -40.68
C ARG A 462 -39.95 -35.04 -42.17
N GLU A 463 -38.72 -35.20 -42.70
CA GLU A 463 -38.51 -36.06 -43.88
C GLU A 463 -37.17 -36.74 -43.82
N ASP A 464 -37.24 -38.00 -44.13
CA ASP A 464 -36.25 -39.07 -44.09
C ASP A 464 -35.21 -39.04 -45.21
N ARG A 465 -34.11 -39.79 -44.93
CA ARG A 465 -33.23 -40.55 -45.86
C ARG A 465 -31.86 -39.92 -46.22
N PRO A 466 -30.93 -40.84 -46.56
CA PRO A 466 -30.46 -42.07 -45.91
C PRO A 466 -28.92 -42.18 -45.77
N VAL A 467 -28.54 -43.25 -45.08
CA VAL A 467 -27.23 -43.87 -44.94
C VAL A 467 -26.47 -44.05 -46.26
N ALA A 468 -25.17 -43.72 -46.29
CA ALA A 468 -24.17 -44.34 -47.15
C ALA A 468 -22.92 -44.72 -46.37
N ARG A 469 -22.64 -46.01 -46.37
CA ARG A 469 -21.43 -46.70 -45.94
C ARG A 469 -20.27 -46.52 -46.92
N GLY A 470 -19.06 -46.64 -46.43
CA GLY A 470 -17.86 -46.95 -47.15
C GLY A 470 -16.70 -46.05 -46.66
N GLY A 471 -15.62 -46.48 -46.14
CA GLY A 471 -14.89 -47.71 -46.27
C GLY A 471 -13.43 -47.32 -46.49
N ALA A 472 -12.59 -47.79 -45.57
CA ALA A 472 -11.16 -48.14 -45.70
C ALA A 472 -10.17 -47.08 -46.29
N ARG A 473 -9.26 -46.57 -45.53
CA ARG A 473 -7.88 -47.03 -45.32
C ARG A 473 -7.20 -46.14 -44.28
#